data_5fc2ed0f905a28331b83c872fe674243
#
_entry.id   5fc2ed0f905a28331b83c872fe674243
#
_cell.length_a   1.000
_cell.length_b   1.000
_cell.length_c   1.000
_cell.angle_alpha   90.00
_cell.angle_beta   90.00
_cell.angle_gamma   90.00
#
_symmetry.space_group_name_H-M   'P 1'
#
loop_
_entity.id
_entity.type
_entity.pdbx_description
1 polymer ?
#
loop_
_entity_poly.entity_id
_entity_poly.type
_entity_poly.pdbx_seq_one_letter_code
_entity_poly.pdbx_strand_id
1 'polypeptide(L)'
;GSTGSLSQEVVVKARVKTQALREIMESREQVIVMGHKITDVDALGAAIALYCTTRELQKSCHIVLETVTSSLRPLLELFTEEAGYPADLLINGEEAQSLLTPQTLLVVVDTNRPNYTECPELLRQSKSIVVFDHHRQGNEKIENPILSYIEPYASSTCEMLAEVVQYFSDSIK
;
A
#
# COMPACT_ATOMS: atom_id res chain seq x y z
N GLY A 1 8.20 -32.05 5.37
CA GLY A 1 9.38 -31.55 4.75
C GLY A 1 9.59 -30.07 4.93
N SER A 2 10.71 -29.60 4.41
CA SER A 2 11.08 -28.19 4.50
C SER A 2 10.07 -27.24 3.84
N THR A 3 9.36 -27.72 2.82
CA THR A 3 8.37 -26.92 2.10
C THR A 3 7.17 -26.56 2.97
N GLY A 4 6.68 -27.47 3.78
CA GLY A 4 5.57 -27.21 4.70
C GLY A 4 5.94 -26.24 5.81
N SER A 5 7.14 -26.36 6.36
CA SER A 5 7.64 -25.45 7.38
C SER A 5 7.80 -24.00 6.83
N LEU A 6 8.33 -23.87 5.63
CA LEU A 6 8.50 -22.57 4.98
C LEU A 6 7.16 -21.90 4.72
N SER A 7 6.16 -22.65 4.26
CA SER A 7 4.81 -22.14 4.04
C SER A 7 4.16 -21.63 5.33
N GLN A 8 4.37 -22.35 6.44
CA GLN A 8 3.84 -21.95 7.74
C GLN A 8 4.49 -20.66 8.23
N GLU A 9 5.80 -20.50 8.04
CA GLU A 9 6.50 -19.28 8.42
C GLU A 9 5.98 -18.07 7.63
N VAL A 10 5.75 -18.23 6.33
CA VAL A 10 5.20 -17.17 5.48
C VAL A 10 3.81 -16.77 5.97
N VAL A 11 2.94 -17.73 6.27
CA VAL A 11 1.58 -17.46 6.78
C VAL A 11 1.63 -16.71 8.11
N VAL A 12 2.47 -17.15 9.05
CA VAL A 12 2.61 -16.49 10.35
C VAL A 12 3.10 -15.06 10.16
N LYS A 13 4.10 -14.85 9.30
CA LYS A 13 4.63 -13.52 9.01
C LYS A 13 3.55 -12.60 8.43
N ALA A 14 2.75 -13.11 7.49
CA ALA A 14 1.68 -12.33 6.88
C ALA A 14 0.63 -11.92 7.92
N ARG A 15 0.25 -12.81 8.81
CA ARG A 15 -0.73 -12.53 9.88
C ARG A 15 -0.21 -11.49 10.87
N VAL A 16 1.05 -11.60 11.28
CA VAL A 16 1.67 -10.64 12.21
C VAL A 16 1.72 -9.26 11.58
N LYS A 17 2.15 -9.18 10.32
CA LYS A 17 2.23 -7.89 9.60
C LYS A 17 0.84 -7.30 9.38
N THR A 18 -0.16 -8.12 9.08
CA THR A 18 -1.54 -7.66 8.91
C THR A 18 -2.09 -7.09 10.20
N GLN A 19 -1.86 -7.76 11.34
CA GLN A 19 -2.31 -7.28 12.63
C GLN A 19 -1.64 -5.94 12.98
N ALA A 20 -0.34 -5.82 12.74
CA ALA A 20 0.38 -4.57 12.97
C ALA A 20 -0.17 -3.44 12.09
N LEU A 21 -0.42 -3.72 10.82
CA LEU A 21 -1.01 -2.74 9.90
C LEU A 21 -2.37 -2.27 10.41
N ARG A 22 -3.22 -3.18 10.83
CA ARG A 22 -4.55 -2.85 11.34
C ARG A 22 -4.46 -1.91 12.54
N GLU A 23 -3.60 -2.22 13.50
CA GLU A 23 -3.42 -1.39 14.69
C GLU A 23 -2.94 0.02 14.32
N ILE A 24 -2.01 0.11 13.37
CA ILE A 24 -1.52 1.39 12.89
C ILE A 24 -2.64 2.18 12.22
N MET A 25 -3.40 1.56 11.31
CA MET A 25 -4.51 2.21 10.61
C MET A 25 -5.59 2.71 11.56
N GLU A 26 -5.93 1.91 12.58
CA GLU A 26 -6.94 2.30 13.57
C GLU A 26 -6.54 3.57 14.32
N SER A 27 -5.24 3.80 14.50
CA SER A 27 -4.73 4.96 15.21
C SER A 27 -4.56 6.20 14.32
N ARG A 28 -4.84 6.12 13.04
CA ARG A 28 -4.68 7.22 12.08
C ARG A 28 -6.02 7.65 11.51
N GLU A 29 -6.08 8.89 11.00
CA GLU A 29 -7.32 9.44 10.42
C GLU A 29 -7.46 9.16 8.93
N GLN A 30 -6.35 9.12 8.21
CA GLN A 30 -6.37 8.87 6.77
C GLN A 30 -5.16 8.10 6.32
N VAL A 31 -5.29 7.48 5.15
CA VAL A 31 -4.22 6.70 4.52
C VAL A 31 -3.98 7.25 3.13
N ILE A 32 -2.72 7.47 2.78
CA ILE A 32 -2.30 7.82 1.43
C ILE A 32 -1.39 6.70 0.95
N VAL A 33 -1.70 6.16 -0.23
CA VAL A 33 -0.95 5.04 -0.82
C VAL A 33 -0.25 5.53 -2.07
N MET A 34 1.02 5.18 -2.25
CA MET A 34 1.74 5.44 -3.49
C MET A 34 2.59 4.23 -3.88
N GLY A 35 2.74 4.02 -5.19
CA GLY A 35 3.62 3.00 -5.73
C GLY A 35 4.90 3.62 -6.30
N HIS A 36 5.53 2.89 -7.23
CA HIS A 36 6.71 3.39 -7.91
C HIS A 36 6.31 4.34 -9.05
N LYS A 37 7.30 5.11 -9.53
CA LYS A 37 7.12 5.99 -10.71
C LYS A 37 6.59 5.17 -11.88
N ILE A 38 5.70 5.78 -12.65
CA ILE A 38 5.04 5.09 -13.76
C ILE A 38 4.40 3.81 -13.23
N THR A 39 3.43 4.01 -12.33
CA THR A 39 2.71 2.91 -11.65
C THR A 39 2.17 1.90 -12.65
N ASP A 40 2.44 0.63 -12.40
CA ASP A 40 1.94 -0.46 -13.23
C ASP A 40 0.69 -1.10 -12.60
N VAL A 41 0.16 -2.12 -13.28
CA VAL A 41 -1.04 -2.83 -12.83
C VAL A 41 -0.83 -3.49 -11.46
N ASP A 42 0.36 -4.02 -11.19
CA ASP A 42 0.66 -4.66 -9.91
C ASP A 42 0.61 -3.64 -8.76
N ALA A 43 1.29 -2.51 -8.92
CA ALA A 43 1.30 -1.46 -7.90
C ALA A 43 -0.09 -0.88 -7.67
N LEU A 44 -0.85 -0.64 -8.74
CA LEU A 44 -2.22 -0.12 -8.61
C LEU A 44 -3.12 -1.15 -7.94
N GLY A 45 -3.01 -2.43 -8.32
CA GLY A 45 -3.77 -3.49 -7.67
C GLY A 45 -3.50 -3.59 -6.18
N ALA A 46 -2.23 -3.48 -5.79
CA ALA A 46 -1.84 -3.46 -4.38
C ALA A 46 -2.45 -2.26 -3.65
N ALA A 47 -2.43 -1.08 -4.28
CA ALA A 47 -3.01 0.13 -3.69
C ALA A 47 -4.51 -0.01 -3.50
N ILE A 48 -5.22 -0.57 -4.48
CA ILE A 48 -6.66 -0.81 -4.37
C ILE A 48 -6.97 -1.81 -3.24
N ALA A 49 -6.14 -2.84 -3.08
CA ALA A 49 -6.31 -3.79 -1.99
C ALA A 49 -6.22 -3.09 -0.63
N LEU A 50 -5.28 -2.15 -0.49
CA LEU A 50 -5.17 -1.34 0.73
C LEU A 50 -6.37 -0.43 0.91
N TYR A 51 -6.89 0.15 -0.16
CA TYR A 51 -8.12 0.93 -0.09
C TYR A 51 -9.25 0.11 0.52
N CYS A 52 -9.37 -1.16 0.13
CA CYS A 52 -10.40 -2.04 0.68
C CYS A 52 -10.28 -2.20 2.19
N THR A 53 -9.05 -2.32 2.72
CA THR A 53 -8.84 -2.42 4.17
C THR A 53 -9.19 -1.13 4.89
N THR A 54 -8.84 0.02 4.33
CA THR A 54 -9.18 1.32 4.93
C THR A 54 -10.68 1.55 4.94
N ARG A 55 -11.37 1.11 3.90
CA ARG A 55 -12.83 1.21 3.80
C ARG A 55 -13.51 0.42 4.92
N GLU A 56 -13.02 -0.77 5.23
CA GLU A 56 -13.55 -1.59 6.33
C GLU A 56 -13.42 -0.89 7.68
N LEU A 57 -12.36 -0.09 7.86
CA LEU A 57 -12.14 0.69 9.08
C LEU A 57 -12.78 2.08 9.03
N GLN A 58 -13.48 2.40 7.94
CA GLN A 58 -14.14 3.70 7.74
C GLN A 58 -13.16 4.87 7.78
N LYS A 59 -11.96 4.66 7.24
CA LYS A 59 -10.93 5.69 7.12
C LYS A 59 -10.87 6.22 5.69
N SER A 60 -10.49 7.50 5.53
CA SER A 60 -10.24 8.07 4.21
C SER A 60 -9.00 7.45 3.60
N CYS A 61 -9.05 7.18 2.29
CA CYS A 61 -7.90 6.64 1.57
C CYS A 61 -7.79 7.31 0.21
N HIS A 62 -6.57 7.71 -0.13
CA HIS A 62 -6.24 8.30 -1.43
C HIS A 62 -5.07 7.55 -2.01
N ILE A 63 -5.06 7.40 -3.33
CA ILE A 63 -3.98 6.74 -4.07
C ILE A 63 -3.31 7.79 -4.94
N VAL A 64 -2.00 7.95 -4.79
CA VAL A 64 -1.22 8.91 -5.58
C VAL A 64 -0.92 8.33 -6.95
N LEU A 65 -1.30 9.05 -8.00
CA LEU A 65 -1.05 8.64 -9.38
C LEU A 65 -0.72 9.88 -10.21
N GLU A 66 0.56 10.03 -10.57
CA GLU A 66 1.04 11.18 -11.35
C GLU A 66 0.83 11.00 -12.85
N THR A 67 1.08 9.79 -13.34
CA THR A 67 1.01 9.49 -14.77
C THR A 67 0.08 8.31 -15.01
N VAL A 68 -0.91 8.51 -15.88
CA VAL A 68 -1.81 7.43 -16.29
C VAL A 68 -1.31 6.87 -17.60
N THR A 69 -0.78 5.64 -17.57
CA THR A 69 -0.34 4.94 -18.76
C THR A 69 -1.52 4.24 -19.43
N SER A 70 -1.36 3.90 -20.71
CA SER A 70 -2.42 3.20 -21.45
C SER A 70 -2.75 1.83 -20.84
N SER A 71 -1.77 1.18 -20.19
CA SER A 71 -1.99 -0.11 -19.55
C SER A 71 -2.85 -0.03 -18.31
N LEU A 72 -2.91 1.14 -17.65
CA LEU A 72 -3.74 1.33 -16.46
C LEU A 72 -5.18 1.74 -16.78
N ARG A 73 -5.44 2.29 -17.95
CA ARG A 73 -6.77 2.83 -18.30
C ARG A 73 -7.90 1.82 -18.14
N PRO A 74 -7.78 0.59 -18.62
CA PRO A 74 -8.88 -0.37 -18.43
C PRO A 74 -9.18 -0.66 -16.96
N LEU A 75 -8.12 -0.70 -16.14
CA LEU A 75 -8.29 -0.95 -14.70
C LEU A 75 -8.92 0.27 -14.02
N LEU A 76 -8.50 1.48 -14.38
CA LEU A 76 -9.04 2.71 -13.78
C LEU A 76 -10.52 2.90 -14.07
N GLU A 77 -10.99 2.44 -15.23
CA GLU A 77 -12.41 2.54 -15.59
C GLU A 77 -13.31 1.75 -14.65
N LEU A 78 -12.76 0.79 -13.92
CA LEU A 78 -13.51 0.01 -12.93
C LEU A 78 -13.72 0.75 -11.62
N PHE A 79 -12.92 1.79 -11.34
CA PHE A 79 -12.91 2.48 -10.05
C PHE A 79 -13.45 3.90 -10.18
N THR A 80 -14.70 4.02 -10.64
CA THR A 80 -15.38 5.29 -10.87
C THR A 80 -16.39 5.58 -9.76
N GLU A 81 -16.86 6.83 -9.70
CA GLU A 81 -17.94 7.21 -8.77
C GLU A 81 -19.20 6.40 -9.02
N GLU A 82 -19.50 6.12 -10.28
CA GLU A 82 -20.67 5.32 -10.68
C GLU A 82 -20.60 3.91 -10.13
N ALA A 83 -19.38 3.38 -9.98
CA ALA A 83 -19.16 2.07 -9.39
C ALA A 83 -19.08 2.10 -7.85
N GLY A 84 -19.29 3.26 -7.24
CA GLY A 84 -19.31 3.42 -5.79
C GLY A 84 -18.00 3.85 -5.15
N TYR A 85 -17.01 4.27 -5.95
CA TYR A 85 -15.72 4.71 -5.43
C TYR A 85 -15.70 6.23 -5.24
N PRO A 86 -14.94 6.75 -4.23
CA PRO A 86 -14.85 8.19 -4.01
C PRO A 86 -14.24 8.93 -5.20
N ALA A 87 -14.73 10.13 -5.46
CA ALA A 87 -14.19 10.98 -6.53
C ALA A 87 -12.71 11.31 -6.32
N ASP A 88 -12.29 11.39 -5.06
CA ASP A 88 -10.92 11.75 -4.66
C ASP A 88 -10.06 10.52 -4.32
N LEU A 89 -10.44 9.34 -4.80
CA LEU A 89 -9.63 8.15 -4.60
C LEU A 89 -8.25 8.31 -5.25
N LEU A 90 -8.21 8.81 -6.48
CA LEU A 90 -6.98 9.03 -7.23
C LEU A 90 -6.62 10.51 -7.19
N ILE A 91 -5.43 10.83 -6.70
CA ILE A 91 -4.93 12.20 -6.57
C ILE A 91 -3.50 12.29 -7.08
N ASN A 92 -3.04 13.49 -7.40
CA ASN A 92 -1.64 13.70 -7.77
C ASN A 92 -0.78 13.98 -6.51
N GLY A 93 0.55 14.06 -6.70
CA GLY A 93 1.46 14.26 -5.59
C GLY A 93 1.29 15.60 -4.88
N GLU A 94 0.95 16.65 -5.62
CA GLU A 94 0.72 17.97 -5.05
C GLU A 94 -0.51 17.96 -4.12
N GLU A 95 -1.59 17.36 -4.59
CA GLU A 95 -2.80 17.18 -3.78
C GLU A 95 -2.51 16.35 -2.54
N ALA A 96 -1.73 15.28 -2.69
CA ALA A 96 -1.35 14.43 -1.57
C ALA A 96 -0.55 15.19 -0.51
N GLN A 97 0.40 16.03 -0.94
CA GLN A 97 1.18 16.83 -0.01
C GLN A 97 0.28 17.81 0.77
N SER A 98 -0.72 18.38 0.13
CA SER A 98 -1.64 19.30 0.79
C SER A 98 -2.55 18.61 1.81
N LEU A 99 -2.79 17.31 1.65
CA LEU A 99 -3.63 16.52 2.55
C LEU A 99 -2.88 15.96 3.76
N LEU A 100 -1.55 15.94 3.74
CA LEU A 100 -0.76 15.36 4.83
C LEU A 100 -1.00 16.07 6.15
N THR A 101 -1.23 15.26 7.19
CA THR A 101 -1.29 15.71 8.59
C THR A 101 -0.45 14.76 9.44
N PRO A 102 -0.19 15.07 10.71
CA PRO A 102 0.47 14.11 11.62
C PRO A 102 -0.32 12.82 11.81
N GLN A 103 -1.61 12.81 11.45
CA GLN A 103 -2.48 11.64 11.56
C GLN A 103 -2.63 10.88 10.24
N THR A 104 -1.79 11.17 9.25
CA THR A 104 -1.77 10.48 7.97
C THR A 104 -0.81 9.31 8.00
N LEU A 105 -1.26 8.15 7.55
CA LEU A 105 -0.40 7.00 7.30
C LEU A 105 -0.05 6.99 5.82
N LEU A 106 1.23 7.01 5.51
CA LEU A 106 1.72 6.86 4.13
C LEU A 106 2.10 5.40 3.92
N VAL A 107 1.48 4.74 2.94
CA VAL A 107 1.80 3.37 2.59
C VAL A 107 2.46 3.35 1.21
N VAL A 108 3.65 2.78 1.12
CA VAL A 108 4.40 2.65 -0.13
C VAL A 108 4.30 1.19 -0.58
N VAL A 109 3.86 0.98 -1.80
CA VAL A 109 3.68 -0.36 -2.37
C VAL A 109 4.54 -0.55 -3.62
N ASP A 110 5.06 -1.76 -3.79
CA ASP A 110 5.77 -2.22 -4.97
C ASP A 110 7.09 -1.49 -5.24
N THR A 111 7.63 -0.80 -4.25
CA THR A 111 9.01 -0.29 -4.25
C THR A 111 9.45 -0.07 -2.80
N ASN A 112 10.75 -0.18 -2.57
CA ASN A 112 11.35 0.16 -1.28
C ASN A 112 12.46 1.21 -1.44
N ARG A 113 12.56 1.84 -2.62
CA ARG A 113 13.56 2.87 -2.93
C ARG A 113 12.90 4.25 -2.98
N PRO A 114 13.39 5.22 -2.19
CA PRO A 114 12.77 6.56 -2.12
C PRO A 114 12.60 7.25 -3.47
N ASN A 115 13.63 7.24 -4.29
CA ASN A 115 13.63 7.97 -5.57
C ASN A 115 12.80 7.31 -6.66
N TYR A 116 12.35 6.07 -6.43
CA TYR A 116 11.49 5.36 -7.37
C TYR A 116 10.02 5.44 -7.01
N THR A 117 9.67 6.12 -5.91
CA THR A 117 8.27 6.31 -5.53
C THR A 117 7.61 7.35 -6.42
N GLU A 118 6.29 7.29 -6.48
CA GLU A 118 5.47 8.22 -7.27
C GLU A 118 5.71 9.67 -6.85
N CYS A 119 5.85 9.94 -5.55
CA CYS A 119 6.10 11.27 -5.01
C CYS A 119 7.08 11.20 -3.83
N PRO A 120 8.40 11.32 -4.09
CA PRO A 120 9.41 11.22 -3.02
C PRO A 120 9.25 12.27 -1.92
N GLU A 121 8.67 13.44 -2.21
CA GLU A 121 8.43 14.49 -1.23
C GLU A 121 7.57 14.02 -0.07
N LEU A 122 6.62 13.12 -0.33
CA LEU A 122 5.76 12.58 0.71
C LEU A 122 6.56 11.81 1.77
N LEU A 123 7.63 11.15 1.37
CA LEU A 123 8.48 10.42 2.31
C LEU A 123 9.17 11.36 3.30
N ARG A 124 9.59 12.52 2.83
CA ARG A 124 10.26 13.52 3.68
C ARG A 124 9.29 14.21 4.62
N GLN A 125 8.04 14.36 4.20
CA GLN A 125 7.01 15.10 4.94
C GLN A 125 6.20 14.23 5.88
N SER A 126 6.21 12.90 5.67
CA SER A 126 5.38 11.97 6.44
C SER A 126 6.07 11.53 7.71
N LYS A 127 5.30 11.40 8.79
CA LYS A 127 5.78 10.93 10.09
C LYS A 127 5.59 9.42 10.27
N SER A 128 4.67 8.82 9.54
CA SER A 128 4.34 7.40 9.64
C SER A 128 4.35 6.77 8.27
N ILE A 129 5.29 5.88 8.02
CA ILE A 129 5.49 5.23 6.72
C ILE A 129 5.44 3.71 6.89
N VAL A 130 4.66 3.05 6.02
CA VAL A 130 4.58 1.59 5.93
C VAL A 130 5.00 1.20 4.51
N VAL A 131 5.79 0.14 4.38
CA VAL A 131 6.30 -0.34 3.09
C VAL A 131 5.86 -1.78 2.85
N PHE A 132 5.27 -2.04 1.68
CA PHE A 132 4.95 -3.39 1.19
C PHE A 132 5.60 -3.57 -0.18
N ASP A 133 6.53 -4.53 -0.28
CA ASP A 133 7.25 -4.75 -1.53
C ASP A 133 7.73 -6.19 -1.64
N HIS A 134 7.94 -6.66 -2.87
CA HIS A 134 8.50 -7.98 -3.13
C HIS A 134 9.90 -7.91 -3.76
N HIS A 135 10.44 -6.72 -3.95
CA HIS A 135 11.79 -6.54 -4.46
C HIS A 135 12.81 -6.62 -3.32
N ARG A 136 14.03 -7.06 -3.63
CA ARG A 136 15.10 -7.08 -2.63
C ARG A 136 15.51 -5.66 -2.27
N GLN A 137 15.82 -5.43 -0.99
CA GLN A 137 16.32 -4.15 -0.55
C GLN A 137 17.77 -3.97 -0.96
N GLY A 138 18.10 -2.77 -1.47
CA GLY A 138 19.46 -2.36 -1.77
C GLY A 138 19.98 -1.38 -0.72
N ASN A 139 21.04 -0.64 -1.09
CA ASN A 139 21.62 0.37 -0.20
C ASN A 139 20.72 1.59 -0.05
N GLU A 140 19.98 1.92 -1.11
CA GLU A 140 19.00 3.00 -1.07
C GLU A 140 17.64 2.42 -0.68
N LYS A 141 17.24 2.64 0.55
CA LYS A 141 15.96 2.14 1.06
C LYS A 141 15.23 3.26 1.78
N ILE A 142 13.93 3.09 1.93
CA ILE A 142 13.10 4.01 2.70
C ILE A 142 13.52 3.89 4.17
N GLU A 143 13.87 5.02 4.77
CA GLU A 143 14.37 5.05 6.15
C GLU A 143 13.24 5.14 7.16
N ASN A 144 13.45 4.45 8.28
CA ASN A 144 12.59 4.52 9.46
C ASN A 144 11.10 4.25 9.22
N PRO A 145 10.73 3.22 8.42
CA PRO A 145 9.33 2.85 8.34
C PRO A 145 8.86 2.29 9.69
N ILE A 146 7.63 2.60 10.07
CA ILE A 146 7.06 2.04 11.31
C ILE A 146 6.65 0.59 11.11
N LEU A 147 6.47 0.17 9.85
CA LEU A 147 6.22 -1.21 9.48
C LEU A 147 6.80 -1.45 8.09
N SER A 148 7.50 -2.54 7.92
CA SER A 148 8.07 -2.93 6.63
C SER A 148 7.78 -4.41 6.38
N TYR A 149 7.12 -4.71 5.27
CA TYR A 149 6.86 -6.07 4.85
C TYR A 149 7.46 -6.25 3.46
N ILE A 150 8.69 -6.75 3.46
CA ILE A 150 9.45 -7.00 2.23
C ILE A 150 9.54 -8.52 2.06
N GLU A 151 8.94 -9.04 0.99
CA GLU A 151 8.91 -10.48 0.74
C GLU A 151 9.40 -10.81 -0.67
N PRO A 152 10.72 -10.99 -0.86
CA PRO A 152 11.29 -11.28 -2.18
C PRO A 152 10.82 -12.58 -2.82
N TYR A 153 10.26 -13.47 -2.03
CA TYR A 153 9.76 -14.76 -2.54
C TYR A 153 8.33 -14.69 -3.04
N ALA A 154 7.62 -13.59 -2.79
CA ALA A 154 6.29 -13.38 -3.35
C ALA A 154 6.40 -13.10 -4.84
N SER A 155 5.44 -13.56 -5.62
CA SER A 155 5.44 -13.33 -7.07
C SER A 155 5.10 -11.89 -7.43
N SER A 156 4.37 -11.18 -6.56
CA SER A 156 4.03 -9.77 -6.77
C SER A 156 3.58 -9.14 -5.46
N THR A 157 3.65 -7.81 -5.40
CA THR A 157 3.14 -7.06 -4.25
C THR A 157 1.62 -7.17 -4.15
N CYS A 158 0.94 -7.21 -5.29
CA CYS A 158 -0.52 -7.41 -5.33
C CYS A 158 -0.93 -8.72 -4.66
N GLU A 159 -0.18 -9.79 -4.88
CA GLU A 159 -0.43 -11.08 -4.23
C GLU A 159 -0.24 -10.99 -2.71
N MET A 160 0.81 -10.29 -2.26
CA MET A 160 1.03 -10.05 -0.83
C MET A 160 -0.16 -9.32 -0.20
N LEU A 161 -0.64 -8.28 -0.86
CA LEU A 161 -1.76 -7.49 -0.36
C LEU A 161 -3.08 -8.24 -0.41
N ALA A 162 -3.26 -9.18 -1.33
CA ALA A 162 -4.44 -10.05 -1.37
C ALA A 162 -4.51 -10.88 -0.08
N GLU A 163 -3.39 -11.41 0.39
CA GLU A 163 -3.33 -12.14 1.67
C GLU A 163 -3.61 -11.22 2.85
N VAL A 164 -3.04 -10.02 2.82
CA VAL A 164 -3.28 -9.01 3.88
C VAL A 164 -4.78 -8.71 3.97
N VAL A 165 -5.44 -8.48 2.85
CA VAL A 165 -6.89 -8.21 2.81
C VAL A 165 -7.67 -9.38 3.43
N GLN A 166 -7.32 -10.59 3.08
CA GLN A 166 -7.98 -11.78 3.62
C GLN A 166 -7.86 -11.87 5.14
N TYR A 167 -6.64 -11.74 5.68
CA TYR A 167 -6.43 -11.78 7.12
C TYR A 167 -7.03 -10.58 7.83
N PHE A 168 -7.05 -9.43 7.17
CA PHE A 168 -7.65 -8.21 7.71
C PHE A 168 -9.15 -8.40 7.91
N SER A 169 -9.85 -8.93 6.92
CA SER A 169 -11.28 -9.20 7.02
C SER A 169 -11.58 -10.23 8.11
N ASP A 170 -10.76 -11.28 8.23
CA ASP A 170 -10.94 -12.30 9.26
C ASP A 170 -10.76 -11.72 10.66
N SER A 171 -9.86 -10.76 10.84
CA SER A 171 -9.57 -10.17 12.14
C SER A 171 -10.68 -9.22 12.63
N ILE A 172 -11.48 -8.67 11.72
CA ILE A 172 -12.60 -7.78 12.06
C ILE A 172 -13.81 -8.57 12.59
N LYS A 173 -13.94 -9.78 12.15
CA LYS A 173 -14.99 -10.67 12.62
C LYS A 173 -14.65 -11.18 14.03
#